data_8d95f32990eb83a28f06bd188c4ffcb7
#
_entry.id   8d95f32990eb83a28f06bd188c4ffcb7
#
_cell.length_a   1.000
_cell.length_b   1.000
_cell.length_c   1.000
_cell.angle_alpha   90.00
_cell.angle_beta   90.00
_cell.angle_gamma   90.00
#
_symmetry.space_group_name_H-M   'P 1'
#
loop_
_entity.id
_entity.type
_entity.pdbx_description
1 polymer ?
#
loop_
_entity_poly.entity_id
_entity_poly.type
_entity_poly.pdbx_seq_one_letter_code
_entity_poly.pdbx_strand_id
1 'polypeptide(L)'
;MITISKMLKPRENVFSDTAREDVLNLTDFAENSIDPYKFFGENFQTQGMSVLFDTAFARFKGESDTGVIKLTQAMGGGKTHSMLALALLAQNAELREKILGSSYTGIGEIKVVAFSGRENADFGIWGSIAEQLGKKEFFKDYYSPLKAPGEKSWVELLKGEKTLILLDELPPYLENAKSIMVGNSDLSKVTMTALSNLFTALGKEQLANVCLVFSDLKAAYESGSELLQSSFRELEAEANRIAIEVT
;
A
#
# COMPACT_ATOMS: atom_id res chain seq x y z
N MET A 1 -1.04 4.44 47.04
CA MET A 1 -1.65 3.96 45.76
C MET A 1 -1.51 5.10 44.76
N ILE A 2 -0.79 4.89 43.66
CA ILE A 2 -0.65 5.92 42.60
C ILE A 2 -1.90 5.84 41.73
N THR A 3 -2.64 6.93 41.60
CA THR A 3 -3.85 7.00 40.77
C THR A 3 -3.48 7.08 39.29
N ILE A 4 -4.30 6.54 38.42
CA ILE A 4 -4.12 6.57 36.96
C ILE A 4 -3.89 8.00 36.44
N SER A 5 -4.58 8.99 37.01
CA SER A 5 -4.41 10.41 36.66
C SER A 5 -3.01 10.98 36.98
N LYS A 6 -2.24 10.33 37.82
CA LYS A 6 -0.84 10.72 38.12
C LYS A 6 0.17 10.01 37.20
N MET A 7 -0.25 8.96 36.53
CA MET A 7 0.57 8.17 35.61
C MET A 7 0.41 8.59 34.16
N LEU A 8 -0.73 9.20 33.80
CA LEU A 8 -1.05 9.63 32.46
C LEU A 8 -0.89 11.15 32.35
N LYS A 9 -0.05 11.60 31.43
CA LYS A 9 -0.03 12.99 30.98
C LYS A 9 -0.78 13.03 29.64
N PRO A 10 -2.00 13.57 29.60
CA PRO A 10 -2.68 13.75 28.31
C PRO A 10 -1.89 14.75 27.47
N ARG A 11 -1.93 14.58 26.16
CA ARG A 11 -1.33 15.53 25.22
C ARG A 11 -2.03 16.88 25.35
N GLU A 12 -1.30 17.98 25.20
CA GLU A 12 -1.86 19.33 25.31
C GLU A 12 -2.99 19.58 24.31
N ASN A 13 -2.91 19.00 23.11
CA ASN A 13 -3.91 19.12 22.06
C ASN A 13 -5.24 18.40 22.38
N VAL A 14 -5.28 17.42 23.28
CA VAL A 14 -6.52 16.73 23.71
C VAL A 14 -7.54 17.69 24.33
N PHE A 15 -7.06 18.79 24.90
CA PHE A 15 -7.90 19.81 25.53
C PHE A 15 -8.06 21.08 24.68
N SER A 16 -7.58 21.05 23.43
CA SER A 16 -7.69 22.19 22.52
C SER A 16 -8.93 22.04 21.64
N ASP A 17 -9.88 22.94 21.75
CA ASP A 17 -11.08 22.97 20.90
C ASP A 17 -10.75 23.24 19.41
N THR A 18 -9.52 23.61 19.10
CA THR A 18 -9.04 23.93 17.75
C THR A 18 -8.16 22.84 17.14
N ALA A 19 -7.67 21.89 17.95
CA ALA A 19 -6.87 20.79 17.44
C ALA A 19 -7.78 19.71 16.86
N ARG A 20 -7.93 19.69 15.55
CA ARG A 20 -8.51 18.55 14.83
C ARG A 20 -7.41 17.51 14.65
N GLU A 21 -7.68 16.27 15.03
CA GLU A 21 -6.87 15.14 14.55
C GLU A 21 -7.30 14.91 13.10
N ASP A 22 -6.43 15.26 12.17
CA ASP A 22 -6.64 14.90 10.76
C ASP A 22 -6.47 13.39 10.61
N VAL A 23 -7.42 12.76 9.94
CA VAL A 23 -7.31 11.35 9.58
C VAL A 23 -6.30 11.26 8.44
N LEU A 24 -5.07 10.87 8.77
CA LEU A 24 -4.00 10.70 7.79
C LEU A 24 -4.34 9.57 6.79
N ASN A 25 -4.00 9.80 5.54
CA ASN A 25 -4.20 8.85 4.45
C ASN A 25 -2.94 8.74 3.56
N LEU A 26 -2.96 7.86 2.56
CA LEU A 26 -1.80 7.68 1.68
C LEU A 26 -1.54 8.89 0.76
N THR A 27 -2.55 9.74 0.50
CA THR A 27 -2.37 10.98 -0.24
C THR A 27 -1.50 11.96 0.53
N ASP A 28 -1.72 12.08 1.86
CA ASP A 28 -0.91 12.95 2.73
C ASP A 28 0.57 12.54 2.72
N PHE A 29 0.82 11.23 2.63
CA PHE A 29 2.18 10.71 2.46
C PHE A 29 2.77 11.09 1.09
N ALA A 30 2.03 10.91 0.00
CA ALA A 30 2.47 11.24 -1.35
C ALA A 30 2.77 12.74 -1.51
N GLU A 31 2.05 13.61 -0.79
CA GLU A 31 2.26 15.05 -0.73
C GLU A 31 3.40 15.49 0.23
N ASN A 32 4.06 14.53 0.90
CA ASN A 32 5.08 14.80 1.93
C ASN A 32 4.57 15.70 3.07
N SER A 33 3.31 15.61 3.43
CA SER A 33 2.69 16.43 4.47
C SER A 33 2.87 15.87 5.90
N ILE A 34 3.42 14.65 6.03
CA ILE A 34 3.57 13.95 7.30
C ILE A 34 5.01 14.09 7.83
N ASP A 35 5.15 14.70 9.02
CA ASP A 35 6.43 14.68 9.75
C ASP A 35 6.66 13.29 10.36
N PRO A 36 7.70 12.53 9.91
CA PRO A 36 7.91 11.17 10.34
C PRO A 36 8.32 11.06 11.82
N TYR A 37 9.07 12.04 12.36
CA TYR A 37 9.48 12.02 13.76
C TYR A 37 8.32 12.32 14.70
N LYS A 38 7.45 13.27 14.32
CA LYS A 38 6.21 13.55 15.04
C LYS A 38 5.30 12.33 15.00
N PHE A 39 5.13 11.71 13.83
CA PHE A 39 4.30 10.51 13.66
C PHE A 39 4.70 9.40 14.64
N PHE A 40 5.97 8.99 14.67
CA PHE A 40 6.43 7.94 15.59
C PHE A 40 6.53 8.39 17.05
N GLY A 41 6.65 9.68 17.33
CA GLY A 41 6.60 10.23 18.68
C GLY A 41 5.19 10.23 19.29
N GLU A 42 4.17 10.26 18.46
CA GLU A 42 2.76 10.34 18.86
C GLU A 42 2.00 9.01 18.75
N ASN A 43 2.54 8.04 18.06
CA ASN A 43 1.85 6.78 17.78
C ASN A 43 2.59 5.58 18.39
N PHE A 44 1.80 4.65 18.92
CA PHE A 44 2.33 3.41 19.50
C PHE A 44 2.50 2.35 18.42
N GLN A 45 3.67 1.72 18.38
CA GLN A 45 3.92 0.56 17.50
C GLN A 45 3.23 -0.68 18.06
N THR A 46 2.24 -1.19 17.33
CA THR A 46 1.51 -2.41 17.68
C THR A 46 2.29 -3.66 17.26
N GLN A 47 1.87 -4.81 17.76
CA GLN A 47 2.46 -6.10 17.35
C GLN A 47 2.21 -6.36 15.85
N GLY A 48 1.01 -6.05 15.33
CA GLY A 48 0.70 -6.18 13.91
C GLY A 48 1.61 -5.31 13.03
N MET A 49 1.88 -4.06 13.45
CA MET A 49 2.85 -3.20 12.75
C MET A 49 4.25 -3.81 12.76
N SER A 50 4.70 -4.39 13.88
CA SER A 50 6.01 -5.05 13.96
C SER A 50 6.11 -6.21 12.97
N VAL A 51 5.10 -7.07 12.91
CA VAL A 51 5.03 -8.18 11.95
C VAL A 51 5.05 -7.66 10.50
N LEU A 52 4.31 -6.59 10.21
CA LEU A 52 4.32 -5.96 8.89
C LEU A 52 5.71 -5.45 8.51
N PHE A 53 6.38 -4.75 9.42
CA PHE A 53 7.73 -4.21 9.19
C PHE A 53 8.74 -5.32 8.96
N ASP A 54 8.75 -6.34 9.83
CA ASP A 54 9.65 -7.48 9.71
C ASP A 54 9.47 -8.20 8.38
N THR A 55 8.21 -8.46 7.98
CA THR A 55 7.88 -9.14 6.73
C THR A 55 8.32 -8.32 5.50
N ALA A 56 7.99 -7.03 5.47
CA ALA A 56 8.31 -6.17 4.33
C ALA A 56 9.84 -5.94 4.21
N PHE A 57 10.52 -5.67 5.31
CA PHE A 57 11.96 -5.43 5.27
C PHE A 57 12.78 -6.70 5.05
N ALA A 58 12.30 -7.89 5.45
CA ALA A 58 12.92 -9.17 5.09
C ALA A 58 13.01 -9.34 3.57
N ARG A 59 11.98 -8.91 2.82
CA ARG A 59 12.00 -8.89 1.35
C ARG A 59 13.13 -8.01 0.81
N PHE A 60 13.27 -6.80 1.32
CA PHE A 60 14.31 -5.85 0.88
C PHE A 60 15.73 -6.27 1.29
N LYS A 61 15.86 -7.12 2.29
CA LYS A 61 17.13 -7.74 2.71
C LYS A 61 17.47 -8.98 1.89
N GLY A 62 16.56 -9.51 1.09
CA GLY A 62 16.70 -10.77 0.38
C GLY A 62 16.57 -12.00 1.28
N GLU A 63 15.93 -11.85 2.45
CA GLU A 63 15.69 -12.91 3.43
C GLU A 63 14.32 -13.59 3.24
N SER A 64 13.49 -13.07 2.35
CA SER A 64 12.14 -13.56 2.08
C SER A 64 11.77 -13.46 0.60
N ASP A 65 11.11 -14.48 0.08
CA ASP A 65 10.55 -14.50 -1.27
C ASP A 65 9.15 -13.87 -1.34
N THR A 66 8.60 -13.45 -0.20
CA THR A 66 7.26 -12.83 -0.12
C THR A 66 7.27 -11.44 -0.72
N GLY A 67 6.71 -11.29 -1.92
CA GLY A 67 6.60 -10.02 -2.62
C GLY A 67 5.27 -9.29 -2.38
N VAL A 68 4.27 -9.96 -1.80
CA VAL A 68 2.92 -9.42 -1.59
C VAL A 68 2.47 -9.67 -0.16
N ILE A 69 1.98 -8.62 0.51
CA ILE A 69 1.46 -8.65 1.88
C ILE A 69 0.02 -8.13 1.86
N LYS A 70 -0.89 -8.90 2.45
CA LYS A 70 -2.30 -8.54 2.59
C LYS A 70 -2.59 -8.17 4.05
N LEU A 71 -3.12 -6.97 4.28
CA LEU A 71 -3.57 -6.52 5.60
C LEU A 71 -5.05 -6.88 5.80
N THR A 72 -5.32 -7.74 6.79
CA THR A 72 -6.66 -8.31 7.03
C THR A 72 -7.37 -7.77 8.27
N GLN A 73 -6.86 -6.70 8.87
CA GLN A 73 -7.48 -6.09 10.05
C GLN A 73 -8.92 -5.64 9.79
N ALA A 74 -9.76 -5.70 10.83
CA ALA A 74 -11.13 -5.21 10.79
C ALA A 74 -11.19 -3.72 10.38
N MET A 75 -12.37 -3.26 9.93
CA MET A 75 -12.60 -1.85 9.64
C MET A 75 -12.27 -0.99 10.88
N GLY A 76 -11.52 0.08 10.69
CA GLY A 76 -11.01 0.89 11.81
C GLY A 76 -9.79 0.31 12.54
N GLY A 77 -9.26 -0.85 12.11
CA GLY A 77 -8.11 -1.52 12.71
C GLY A 77 -6.74 -0.90 12.42
N GLY A 78 -6.68 0.29 11.81
CA GLY A 78 -5.41 1.00 11.58
C GLY A 78 -4.61 0.54 10.37
N LYS A 79 -5.24 -0.11 9.35
CA LYS A 79 -4.53 -0.55 8.12
C LYS A 79 -3.78 0.58 7.43
N THR A 80 -4.46 1.67 7.11
CA THR A 80 -3.86 2.87 6.52
C THR A 80 -2.73 3.41 7.38
N HIS A 81 -2.93 3.47 8.70
CA HIS A 81 -1.92 3.92 9.66
C HIS A 81 -0.67 3.02 9.64
N SER A 82 -0.85 1.70 9.58
CA SER A 82 0.25 0.73 9.47
C SER A 82 1.01 0.86 8.14
N MET A 83 0.29 1.12 7.04
CA MET A 83 0.92 1.39 5.73
C MET A 83 1.71 2.69 5.76
N LEU A 84 1.18 3.76 6.37
CA LEU A 84 1.89 5.04 6.54
C LEU A 84 3.16 4.87 7.36
N ALA A 85 3.08 4.17 8.48
CA ALA A 85 4.25 3.87 9.30
C ALA A 85 5.33 3.13 8.51
N LEU A 86 4.95 2.10 7.74
CA LEU A 86 5.87 1.37 6.87
C LEU A 86 6.48 2.26 5.79
N ALA A 87 5.67 3.12 5.15
CA ALA A 87 6.11 4.08 4.14
C ALA A 87 7.18 5.03 4.67
N LEU A 88 6.92 5.64 5.83
CA LEU A 88 7.84 6.57 6.48
C LEU A 88 9.17 5.89 6.85
N LEU A 89 9.13 4.65 7.34
CA LEU A 89 10.34 3.86 7.62
C LEU A 89 11.07 3.43 6.35
N ALA A 90 10.35 3.15 5.26
CA ALA A 90 10.95 2.76 3.99
C ALA A 90 11.75 3.92 3.36
N GLN A 91 11.20 5.13 3.38
CA GLN A 91 11.86 6.31 2.82
C GLN A 91 13.01 6.84 3.67
N ASN A 92 12.97 6.63 4.99
CA ASN A 92 13.94 7.25 5.90
C ASN A 92 14.80 6.18 6.60
N ALA A 93 16.02 5.97 6.10
CA ALA A 93 16.95 4.97 6.62
C ALA A 93 17.38 5.25 8.08
N GLU A 94 17.62 6.50 8.45
CA GLU A 94 18.00 6.88 9.82
C GLU A 94 16.86 6.64 10.81
N LEU A 95 15.64 7.04 10.42
CA LEU A 95 14.46 6.80 11.25
C LEU A 95 14.19 5.30 11.40
N ARG A 96 14.33 4.54 10.33
CA ARG A 96 14.18 3.08 10.34
C ARG A 96 15.15 2.43 11.33
N GLU A 97 16.43 2.81 11.29
CA GLU A 97 17.43 2.32 12.24
C GLU A 97 17.10 2.72 13.67
N LYS A 98 16.69 3.97 13.88
CA LYS A 98 16.34 4.50 15.21
C LYS A 98 15.13 3.78 15.82
N ILE A 99 14.12 3.46 15.04
CA ILE A 99 12.86 2.86 15.51
C ILE A 99 12.98 1.33 15.62
N LEU A 100 13.57 0.67 14.61
CA LEU A 100 13.61 -0.79 14.49
C LEU A 100 14.95 -1.41 14.93
N GLY A 101 15.99 -0.60 15.05
CA GLY A 101 17.32 -1.05 15.46
C GLY A 101 18.27 -1.38 14.30
N SER A 102 19.49 -1.74 14.66
CA SER A 102 20.60 -1.93 13.72
C SER A 102 20.45 -3.11 12.74
N SER A 103 19.56 -4.06 13.02
CA SER A 103 19.26 -5.18 12.10
C SER A 103 18.65 -4.73 10.78
N TYR A 104 18.21 -3.48 10.67
CA TYR A 104 17.61 -2.89 9.47
C TYR A 104 18.53 -1.89 8.76
N THR A 105 19.80 -1.77 9.22
CA THR A 105 20.84 -1.05 8.50
C THR A 105 21.23 -1.77 7.21
N GLY A 106 21.73 -1.04 6.22
CA GLY A 106 22.22 -1.63 4.97
C GLY A 106 21.13 -1.98 3.94
N ILE A 107 19.84 -1.83 4.28
CA ILE A 107 18.76 -2.01 3.29
C ILE A 107 18.87 -0.96 2.18
N GLY A 108 19.38 0.24 2.49
CA GLY A 108 19.52 1.33 1.55
C GLY A 108 18.21 2.08 1.34
N GLU A 109 18.16 2.85 0.27
CA GLU A 109 16.99 3.63 -0.13
C GLU A 109 15.91 2.73 -0.74
N ILE A 110 14.66 2.99 -0.40
CA ILE A 110 13.50 2.30 -0.95
C ILE A 110 12.57 3.37 -1.52
N LYS A 111 12.24 3.26 -2.81
CA LYS A 111 11.20 4.09 -3.41
C LYS A 111 9.83 3.63 -2.91
N VAL A 112 9.00 4.58 -2.51
CA VAL A 112 7.64 4.30 -2.06
C VAL A 112 6.65 4.86 -3.07
N VAL A 113 5.71 4.01 -3.46
CA VAL A 113 4.55 4.35 -4.28
C VAL A 113 3.31 4.10 -3.44
N ALA A 114 2.48 5.12 -3.27
CA ALA A 114 1.27 5.05 -2.47
C ALA A 114 0.05 5.41 -3.32
N PHE A 115 -0.97 4.57 -3.29
CA PHE A 115 -2.24 4.78 -4.00
C PHE A 115 -3.40 4.60 -3.04
N SER A 116 -4.26 5.62 -2.97
CA SER A 116 -5.56 5.54 -2.29
C SER A 116 -6.67 5.41 -3.34
N GLY A 117 -7.55 4.43 -3.16
CA GLY A 117 -8.69 4.22 -4.05
C GLY A 117 -9.76 5.31 -4.03
N ARG A 118 -9.58 6.35 -3.21
CA ARG A 118 -10.42 7.57 -3.21
C ARG A 118 -9.91 8.62 -4.17
N GLU A 119 -8.73 8.44 -4.73
CA GLU A 119 -8.16 9.36 -5.71
C GLU A 119 -8.63 9.02 -7.12
N ASN A 120 -8.68 10.05 -7.97
CA ASN A 120 -8.90 9.86 -9.40
C ASN A 120 -7.59 9.44 -10.06
N ALA A 121 -7.61 8.29 -10.72
CA ALA A 121 -6.47 7.83 -11.52
C ALA A 121 -6.85 7.89 -13.01
N ASP A 122 -6.53 8.99 -13.67
CA ASP A 122 -6.87 9.23 -15.09
C ASP A 122 -6.31 8.14 -16.02
N PHE A 123 -5.17 7.57 -15.65
CA PHE A 123 -4.48 6.52 -16.41
C PHE A 123 -4.50 5.15 -15.70
N GLY A 124 -5.50 4.91 -14.85
CA GLY A 124 -5.60 3.72 -14.03
C GLY A 124 -4.55 3.66 -12.91
N ILE A 125 -4.61 2.63 -12.08
CA ILE A 125 -3.63 2.43 -11.00
C ILE A 125 -2.20 2.32 -11.56
N TRP A 126 -2.03 1.68 -12.72
CA TRP A 126 -0.71 1.52 -13.34
C TRP A 126 -0.09 2.84 -13.78
N GLY A 127 -0.91 3.79 -14.21
CA GLY A 127 -0.44 5.13 -14.54
C GLY A 127 0.02 5.89 -13.31
N SER A 128 -0.71 5.83 -12.20
CA SER A 128 -0.32 6.42 -10.93
C SER A 128 1.00 5.83 -10.41
N ILE A 129 1.14 4.51 -10.45
CA ILE A 129 2.41 3.84 -10.06
C ILE A 129 3.58 4.31 -10.93
N ALA A 130 3.40 4.32 -12.26
CA ALA A 130 4.45 4.73 -13.18
C ALA A 130 4.83 6.22 -13.02
N GLU A 131 3.86 7.09 -12.75
CA GLU A 131 4.08 8.51 -12.52
C GLU A 131 4.89 8.78 -11.25
N GLN A 132 4.54 8.14 -10.13
CA GLN A 132 5.27 8.26 -8.86
C GLN A 132 6.70 7.71 -8.95
N LEU A 133 6.94 6.73 -9.83
CA LEU A 133 8.29 6.23 -10.14
C LEU A 133 9.07 7.12 -11.11
N GLY A 134 8.48 8.21 -11.63
CA GLY A 134 9.07 9.05 -12.67
C GLY A 134 9.16 8.36 -14.03
N LYS A 135 8.38 7.32 -14.25
CA LYS A 135 8.41 6.46 -15.46
C LYS A 135 7.09 6.51 -16.25
N LYS A 136 6.31 7.61 -16.15
CA LYS A 136 5.00 7.76 -16.79
C LYS A 136 5.01 7.41 -18.28
N GLU A 137 6.01 7.90 -19.01
CA GLU A 137 6.15 7.66 -20.45
C GLU A 137 6.36 6.18 -20.82
N PHE A 138 6.86 5.38 -19.89
CA PHE A 138 7.05 3.94 -20.11
C PHE A 138 5.74 3.21 -20.38
N PHE A 139 4.65 3.65 -19.77
CA PHE A 139 3.32 3.06 -19.91
C PHE A 139 2.37 3.82 -20.85
N LYS A 140 2.87 4.80 -21.62
CA LYS A 140 2.04 5.62 -22.52
C LYS A 140 1.11 4.80 -23.45
N ASP A 141 1.57 3.65 -23.93
CA ASP A 141 0.79 2.77 -24.81
C ASP A 141 -0.38 2.05 -24.08
N TYR A 142 -0.45 2.19 -22.75
CA TYR A 142 -1.51 1.64 -21.90
C TYR A 142 -2.53 2.68 -21.44
N TYR A 143 -2.37 3.95 -21.84
CA TYR A 143 -3.22 5.04 -21.39
C TYR A 143 -4.34 5.38 -22.39
N SER A 144 -4.12 5.18 -23.69
CA SER A 144 -5.11 5.52 -24.70
C SER A 144 -5.04 4.58 -25.91
N PRO A 145 -6.00 3.64 -26.05
CA PRO A 145 -7.06 3.32 -25.07
C PRO A 145 -6.50 2.70 -23.78
N LEU A 146 -7.21 2.88 -22.68
CA LEU A 146 -6.83 2.23 -21.42
C LEU A 146 -6.81 0.71 -21.60
N LYS A 147 -5.69 0.09 -21.26
CA LYS A 147 -5.53 -1.37 -21.28
C LYS A 147 -4.61 -1.85 -20.17
N ALA A 148 -4.83 -3.04 -19.65
CA ALA A 148 -4.03 -3.61 -18.59
C ALA A 148 -2.59 -3.88 -19.06
N PRO A 149 -1.56 -3.41 -18.32
CA PRO A 149 -0.19 -3.87 -18.55
C PRO A 149 -0.07 -5.37 -18.28
N GLY A 150 0.68 -6.06 -19.15
CA GLY A 150 1.01 -7.47 -18.94
C GLY A 150 2.14 -7.67 -17.94
N GLU A 151 2.33 -8.91 -17.47
CA GLU A 151 3.38 -9.31 -16.53
C GLU A 151 4.77 -8.77 -16.93
N LYS A 152 5.17 -8.97 -18.19
CA LYS A 152 6.46 -8.49 -18.69
C LYS A 152 6.63 -6.98 -18.57
N SER A 153 5.56 -6.22 -18.80
CA SER A 153 5.59 -4.77 -18.73
C SER A 153 5.75 -4.29 -17.27
N TRP A 154 5.13 -4.98 -16.31
CA TRP A 154 5.34 -4.74 -14.90
C TRP A 154 6.77 -5.04 -14.45
N VAL A 155 7.35 -6.17 -14.90
CA VAL A 155 8.75 -6.50 -14.62
C VAL A 155 9.67 -5.40 -15.14
N GLU A 156 9.49 -4.96 -16.39
CA GLU A 156 10.32 -3.91 -16.98
C GLU A 156 10.18 -2.55 -16.27
N LEU A 157 9.00 -2.20 -15.79
CA LEU A 157 8.77 -0.97 -15.03
C LEU A 157 9.48 -0.98 -13.68
N LEU A 158 9.40 -2.10 -12.95
CA LEU A 158 9.75 -2.18 -11.52
C LEU A 158 11.16 -2.72 -11.26
N LYS A 159 11.80 -3.37 -12.24
CA LYS A 159 13.13 -3.94 -12.05
C LYS A 159 14.20 -2.90 -11.74
N GLY A 160 15.20 -3.31 -10.96
CA GLY A 160 16.44 -2.55 -10.72
C GLY A 160 16.42 -1.66 -9.48
N GLU A 161 15.25 -1.28 -8.96
CA GLU A 161 15.15 -0.41 -7.78
C GLU A 161 14.36 -1.08 -6.67
N LYS A 162 14.75 -0.86 -5.42
CA LYS A 162 13.92 -1.28 -4.28
C LYS A 162 12.67 -0.43 -4.24
N THR A 163 11.51 -1.09 -4.37
CA THR A 163 10.22 -0.39 -4.46
C THR A 163 9.21 -1.00 -3.50
N LEU A 164 8.62 -0.17 -2.66
CA LEU A 164 7.46 -0.47 -1.85
C LEU A 164 6.21 0.11 -2.53
N ILE A 165 5.24 -0.72 -2.84
CA ILE A 165 3.95 -0.32 -3.42
C ILE A 165 2.89 -0.50 -2.35
N LEU A 166 2.15 0.56 -2.04
CA LEU A 166 1.05 0.56 -1.08
C LEU A 166 -0.27 0.84 -1.81
N LEU A 167 -1.22 -0.08 -1.68
CA LEU A 167 -2.55 0.06 -2.30
C LEU A 167 -3.61 -0.01 -1.20
N ASP A 168 -4.25 1.12 -0.92
CA ASP A 168 -5.34 1.19 0.05
C ASP A 168 -6.66 1.53 -0.62
N GLU A 169 -7.75 1.15 0.02
CA GLU A 169 -9.11 1.46 -0.41
C GLU A 169 -9.43 1.07 -1.87
N LEU A 170 -8.88 -0.05 -2.35
CA LEU A 170 -9.17 -0.58 -3.68
C LEU A 170 -10.67 -0.80 -3.97
N PRO A 171 -11.52 -1.27 -3.00
CA PRO A 171 -12.93 -1.47 -3.23
C PRO A 171 -13.68 -0.23 -3.76
N PRO A 172 -13.61 0.95 -3.12
CA PRO A 172 -14.27 2.15 -3.65
C PRO A 172 -13.75 2.57 -5.03
N TYR A 173 -12.45 2.41 -5.30
CA TYR A 173 -11.90 2.66 -6.64
C TYR A 173 -12.54 1.76 -7.69
N LEU A 174 -12.58 0.45 -7.44
CA LEU A 174 -13.12 -0.52 -8.39
C LEU A 174 -14.63 -0.34 -8.60
N GLU A 175 -15.37 0.09 -7.58
CA GLU A 175 -16.78 0.42 -7.71
C GLU A 175 -16.99 1.63 -8.63
N ASN A 176 -16.20 2.69 -8.46
CA ASN A 176 -16.24 3.87 -9.34
C ASN A 176 -15.79 3.51 -10.77
N ALA A 177 -14.78 2.68 -10.92
CA ALA A 177 -14.22 2.26 -12.21
C ALA A 177 -15.22 1.48 -13.08
N LYS A 178 -16.25 0.87 -12.51
CA LYS A 178 -17.34 0.23 -13.29
C LYS A 178 -18.10 1.19 -14.17
N SER A 179 -18.22 2.46 -13.79
CA SER A 179 -18.92 3.47 -14.56
C SER A 179 -18.14 3.92 -15.80
N ILE A 180 -16.86 3.57 -15.90
CA ILE A 180 -15.95 3.98 -16.98
C ILE A 180 -15.82 2.83 -17.99
N MET A 181 -16.41 3.02 -19.18
CA MET A 181 -16.35 2.04 -20.26
C MET A 181 -14.97 2.04 -20.93
N VAL A 182 -14.42 0.86 -21.13
CA VAL A 182 -13.14 0.64 -21.83
C VAL A 182 -13.35 -0.44 -22.90
N GLY A 183 -13.55 -0.01 -24.14
CA GLY A 183 -13.94 -0.92 -25.21
C GLY A 183 -15.29 -1.60 -24.93
N ASN A 184 -15.32 -2.93 -24.96
CA ASN A 184 -16.50 -3.73 -24.64
C ASN A 184 -16.55 -4.16 -23.15
N SER A 185 -15.74 -3.53 -22.30
CA SER A 185 -15.64 -3.83 -20.87
C SER A 185 -15.70 -2.55 -20.07
N ASP A 186 -15.35 -2.61 -18.78
CA ASP A 186 -15.24 -1.47 -17.88
C ASP A 186 -13.83 -1.40 -17.29
N LEU A 187 -13.48 -0.21 -16.74
CA LEU A 187 -12.17 0.03 -16.15
C LEU A 187 -11.91 -0.86 -14.93
N SER A 188 -12.95 -1.29 -14.20
CA SER A 188 -12.79 -2.18 -13.06
C SER A 188 -12.18 -3.52 -13.50
N LYS A 189 -12.71 -4.14 -14.56
CA LYS A 189 -12.16 -5.39 -15.11
C LYS A 189 -10.74 -5.23 -15.66
N VAL A 190 -10.49 -4.11 -16.35
CA VAL A 190 -9.13 -3.80 -16.85
C VAL A 190 -8.16 -3.67 -15.69
N THR A 191 -8.58 -2.99 -14.60
CA THR A 191 -7.76 -2.85 -13.38
C THR A 191 -7.51 -4.19 -12.70
N MET A 192 -8.53 -5.03 -12.57
CA MET A 192 -8.37 -6.38 -12.01
C MET A 192 -7.33 -7.20 -12.77
N THR A 193 -7.38 -7.15 -14.11
CA THR A 193 -6.38 -7.80 -14.96
C THR A 193 -4.98 -7.21 -14.74
N ALA A 194 -4.88 -5.89 -14.61
CA ALA A 194 -3.59 -5.22 -14.36
C ALA A 194 -2.99 -5.64 -13.02
N LEU A 195 -3.81 -5.72 -11.95
CA LEU A 195 -3.38 -6.15 -10.62
C LEU A 195 -2.99 -7.64 -10.59
N SER A 196 -3.76 -8.51 -11.24
CA SER A 196 -3.43 -9.93 -11.38
C SER A 196 -2.06 -10.11 -12.06
N ASN A 197 -1.82 -9.40 -13.16
CA ASN A 197 -0.53 -9.40 -13.84
C ASN A 197 0.61 -8.85 -12.97
N LEU A 198 0.34 -7.83 -12.15
CA LEU A 198 1.30 -7.29 -11.19
C LEU A 198 1.65 -8.34 -10.11
N PHE A 199 0.66 -9.00 -9.54
CA PHE A 199 0.88 -10.03 -8.53
C PHE A 199 1.73 -11.18 -9.10
N THR A 200 1.41 -11.64 -10.31
CA THR A 200 2.22 -12.65 -11.00
C THR A 200 3.66 -12.18 -11.23
N ALA A 201 3.84 -10.92 -11.63
CA ALA A 201 5.16 -10.32 -11.84
C ALA A 201 5.99 -10.27 -10.55
N LEU A 202 5.38 -9.99 -9.39
CA LEU A 202 6.05 -9.93 -8.09
C LEU A 202 6.60 -11.27 -7.62
N GLY A 203 6.12 -12.38 -8.18
CA GLY A 203 6.68 -13.72 -7.98
C GLY A 203 7.97 -13.99 -8.79
N LYS A 204 8.42 -13.06 -9.66
CA LYS A 204 9.64 -13.25 -10.46
C LYS A 204 10.89 -12.82 -9.69
N GLU A 205 11.99 -13.54 -9.90
CA GLU A 205 13.29 -13.23 -9.32
C GLU A 205 13.77 -11.81 -9.64
N GLN A 206 13.46 -11.30 -10.85
CA GLN A 206 13.83 -9.92 -11.26
C GLN A 206 13.19 -8.84 -10.38
N LEU A 207 12.12 -9.15 -9.65
CA LEU A 207 11.43 -8.28 -8.72
C LEU A 207 11.61 -8.69 -7.24
N ALA A 208 12.67 -9.44 -6.93
CA ALA A 208 12.99 -9.82 -5.55
C ALA A 208 13.19 -8.63 -4.60
N ASN A 209 13.41 -7.44 -5.15
CA ASN A 209 13.57 -6.18 -4.43
C ASN A 209 12.29 -5.29 -4.43
N VAL A 210 11.15 -5.86 -4.81
CA VAL A 210 9.86 -5.16 -4.81
C VAL A 210 8.93 -5.82 -3.80
N CYS A 211 8.24 -5.01 -2.99
CA CYS A 211 7.24 -5.44 -2.04
C CYS A 211 5.94 -4.65 -2.27
N LEU A 212 4.82 -5.32 -2.30
CA LEU A 212 3.49 -4.74 -2.40
C LEU A 212 2.69 -5.05 -1.14
N VAL A 213 2.09 -4.02 -0.55
CA VAL A 213 1.16 -4.15 0.57
C VAL A 213 -0.19 -3.61 0.15
N PHE A 214 -1.25 -4.36 0.37
CA PHE A 214 -2.60 -3.90 0.08
C PHE A 214 -3.57 -4.22 1.22
N SER A 215 -4.61 -3.37 1.36
CA SER A 215 -5.67 -3.60 2.33
C SER A 215 -6.67 -4.64 1.81
N ASP A 216 -7.21 -5.45 2.73
CA ASP A 216 -8.18 -6.50 2.45
C ASP A 216 -9.38 -5.96 1.64
N LEU A 217 -9.81 -6.77 0.69
CA LEU A 217 -10.94 -6.48 -0.21
C LEU A 217 -12.29 -6.93 0.40
N LYS A 218 -12.31 -7.55 1.58
CA LYS A 218 -13.52 -8.14 2.18
C LYS A 218 -14.68 -7.17 2.33
N ALA A 219 -14.41 -5.90 2.65
CA ALA A 219 -15.46 -4.89 2.75
C ALA A 219 -16.25 -4.69 1.44
N ALA A 220 -15.68 -5.06 0.30
CA ALA A 220 -16.35 -5.00 -1.00
C ALA A 220 -17.30 -6.17 -1.26
N TYR A 221 -17.11 -7.32 -0.55
CA TYR A 221 -17.97 -8.50 -0.73
C TYR A 221 -19.37 -8.28 -0.19
N GLU A 222 -19.51 -7.49 0.86
CA GLU A 222 -20.78 -7.29 1.56
C GLU A 222 -21.70 -6.31 0.83
N SER A 223 -21.16 -5.40 0.01
CA SER A 223 -21.92 -4.33 -0.62
C SER A 223 -21.89 -4.32 -2.16
N GLY A 224 -21.04 -5.14 -2.79
CA GLY A 224 -20.85 -5.16 -4.25
C GLY A 224 -21.83 -6.03 -5.03
N SER A 225 -22.01 -5.74 -6.33
CA SER A 225 -22.77 -6.62 -7.24
C SER A 225 -22.11 -8.00 -7.34
N GLU A 226 -22.90 -9.06 -7.61
CA GLU A 226 -22.40 -10.45 -7.76
C GLU A 226 -21.22 -10.59 -8.73
N LEU A 227 -21.19 -9.76 -9.77
CA LEU A 227 -20.15 -9.77 -10.79
C LEU A 227 -18.81 -9.25 -10.23
N LEU A 228 -18.83 -8.22 -9.36
CA LEU A 228 -17.63 -7.76 -8.66
C LEU A 228 -17.15 -8.77 -7.64
N GLN A 229 -18.07 -9.39 -6.93
CA GLN A 229 -17.73 -10.41 -5.95
C GLN A 229 -16.96 -11.57 -6.59
N SER A 230 -17.33 -12.00 -7.81
CA SER A 230 -16.58 -13.04 -8.53
C SER A 230 -15.18 -12.57 -8.92
N SER A 231 -15.06 -11.35 -9.47
CA SER A 231 -13.76 -10.78 -9.86
C SER A 231 -12.84 -10.55 -8.67
N PHE A 232 -13.40 -10.11 -7.52
CA PHE A 232 -12.63 -9.99 -6.29
C PHE A 232 -12.16 -11.34 -5.75
N ARG A 233 -13.01 -12.37 -5.81
CA ARG A 233 -12.62 -13.73 -5.39
C ARG A 233 -11.47 -14.27 -6.24
N GLU A 234 -11.46 -14.01 -7.53
CA GLU A 234 -10.37 -14.39 -8.42
C GLU A 234 -9.06 -13.68 -8.04
N LEU A 235 -9.09 -12.36 -7.87
CA LEU A 235 -7.93 -11.59 -7.46
C LEU A 235 -7.43 -12.01 -6.07
N GLU A 236 -8.35 -12.23 -5.14
CA GLU A 236 -8.02 -12.69 -3.80
C GLU A 236 -7.45 -14.11 -3.79
N ALA A 237 -8.00 -15.01 -4.61
CA ALA A 237 -7.46 -16.36 -4.76
C ALA A 237 -6.03 -16.33 -5.32
N GLU A 238 -5.74 -15.40 -6.24
CA GLU A 238 -4.41 -15.22 -6.78
C GLU A 238 -3.47 -14.56 -5.76
N ALA A 239 -3.94 -13.54 -5.05
CA ALA A 239 -3.21 -12.94 -3.95
C ALA A 239 -2.89 -13.96 -2.84
N ASN A 240 -3.85 -14.79 -2.44
CA ASN A 240 -3.68 -15.81 -1.40
C ASN A 240 -2.65 -16.91 -1.77
N ARG A 241 -2.29 -17.05 -3.03
CA ARG A 241 -1.22 -17.98 -3.46
C ARG A 241 0.17 -17.45 -3.15
N ILE A 242 0.33 -16.13 -3.08
CA ILE A 242 1.64 -15.48 -3.01
C ILE A 242 1.75 -14.47 -1.86
N ALA A 243 0.63 -14.05 -1.26
CA ALA A 243 0.60 -13.09 -0.18
C ALA A 243 0.68 -13.77 1.19
N ILE A 244 1.37 -13.09 2.12
CA ILE A 244 1.26 -13.36 3.55
C ILE A 244 0.19 -12.43 4.13
N GLU A 245 -0.68 -12.98 4.97
CA GLU A 245 -1.65 -12.20 5.72
C GLU A 245 -1.02 -11.65 7.00
N VAL A 246 -1.22 -10.34 7.26
CA VAL A 246 -0.84 -9.66 8.50
C VAL A 246 -2.10 -9.04 9.10
N THR A 247 -2.32 -9.32 10.39
CA THR A 247 -3.46 -8.83 11.19
C THR A 247 -3.01 -7.89 12.31
#